data_4e25fbb38711593dbc51a32aa392e130
#
_entry.id   4e25fbb38711593dbc51a32aa392e130
#
_cell.length_a   1.000
_cell.length_b   1.000
_cell.length_c   1.000
_cell.angle_alpha   90.00
_cell.angle_beta   90.00
_cell.angle_gamma   90.00
#
_symmetry.space_group_name_H-M   'P 1'
#
loop_
_entity.id
_entity.type
_entity.pdbx_description
1 polymer ?
#
loop_
_entity_poly.entity_id
_entity_poly.type
_entity_poly.pdbx_seq_one_letter_code
_entity_poly.pdbx_strand_id
1 'polypeptide(L)'
;PKAPVKINQNENPWDLPEAAKRRVVEKVLARPWCRYPDLVPRDLLEALARHSGWRPEGILVGNGSNEAIEALLRVTVGPGTKVVVSEPTFTLYALLTRILGGEMVRVPMGKSAGPPARFLYDVDRVLEARRASEAPVTIVCSPNNPTGTSLEPDDVEQLCRDGDGLVVVDEAYHEFAAATAVPLLERHPNLVVLRTFSKAMSLAGLRVGYLLASPEIVREVEKARLPYNLNFFSQAAAVAALEEKDALAANVHRLVAERERVLARLGDVPGVRAYASDANFFLIECLSADPKAVFAAMLRREVLVRDVTSYPALERCLRVTVGTAAENDAFLHALGTALTEAGMDVASGRA
;
A
#
# COMPACT_ATOMS: atom_id res chain seq x y z
N PRO A 1 19.57 2.57 6.72
CA PRO A 1 20.71 1.87 6.12
C PRO A 1 20.55 1.78 4.63
N LYS A 2 21.68 1.73 3.89
CA LYS A 2 21.73 1.44 2.45
C LYS A 2 22.24 0.01 2.31
N ALA A 3 21.67 -0.78 1.41
CA ALA A 3 22.10 -2.13 1.11
C ALA A 3 21.94 -2.37 -0.39
N PRO A 4 22.81 -3.18 -1.03
CA PRO A 4 22.70 -3.56 -2.43
C PRO A 4 21.36 -4.23 -2.77
N VAL A 5 20.88 -5.12 -1.88
CA VAL A 5 19.56 -5.76 -1.99
C VAL A 5 18.57 -4.99 -1.09
N LYS A 6 17.82 -4.06 -1.70
CA LYS A 6 16.89 -3.18 -0.99
C LYS A 6 15.44 -3.61 -1.23
N ILE A 7 14.93 -4.45 -0.35
CA ILE A 7 13.57 -5.03 -0.41
C ILE A 7 12.72 -4.69 0.84
N ASN A 8 12.70 -3.42 1.22
CA ASN A 8 12.09 -2.95 2.47
C ASN A 8 10.95 -1.93 2.31
N GLN A 9 10.74 -1.34 1.13
CA GLN A 9 9.82 -0.21 0.94
C GLN A 9 8.69 -0.47 -0.07
N ASN A 10 8.51 -1.73 -0.50
CA ASN A 10 7.49 -2.13 -1.47
C ASN A 10 7.60 -1.34 -2.78
N GLU A 11 8.85 -1.07 -3.21
CA GLU A 11 9.15 -0.44 -4.50
C GLU A 11 9.09 -1.48 -5.61
N ASN A 12 8.85 -1.04 -6.84
CA ASN A 12 9.02 -1.86 -8.02
C ASN A 12 10.54 -1.96 -8.32
N PRO A 13 11.11 -3.15 -8.52
CA PRO A 13 12.53 -3.29 -8.84
C PRO A 13 12.88 -2.84 -10.27
N TRP A 14 11.89 -2.68 -11.13
CA TRP A 14 12.08 -2.17 -12.50
C TRP A 14 11.57 -0.74 -12.62
N ASP A 15 12.33 0.05 -13.34
CA ASP A 15 12.02 1.46 -13.62
C ASP A 15 11.04 1.59 -14.80
N LEU A 16 10.52 2.80 -14.99
CA LEU A 16 9.77 3.16 -16.20
C LEU A 16 10.68 2.99 -17.44
N PRO A 17 10.17 2.53 -18.60
CA PRO A 17 10.95 2.39 -19.82
C PRO A 17 11.71 3.67 -20.17
N GLU A 18 12.97 3.53 -20.58
CA GLU A 18 13.87 4.66 -20.85
C GLU A 18 13.29 5.62 -21.90
N ALA A 19 12.63 5.08 -22.94
CA ALA A 19 11.98 5.90 -23.98
C ALA A 19 10.86 6.77 -23.38
N ALA A 20 10.08 6.24 -22.43
CA ALA A 20 9.04 7.00 -21.73
C ALA A 20 9.65 8.11 -20.86
N LYS A 21 10.74 7.81 -20.13
CA LYS A 21 11.46 8.83 -19.36
C LYS A 21 11.98 9.96 -20.22
N ARG A 22 12.53 9.65 -21.41
CA ARG A 22 13.02 10.66 -22.37
C ARG A 22 11.88 11.56 -22.85
N ARG A 23 10.73 11.00 -23.24
CA ARG A 23 9.53 11.79 -23.63
C ARG A 23 9.07 12.74 -22.50
N VAL A 24 9.10 12.26 -21.25
CA VAL A 24 8.79 13.10 -20.08
C VAL A 24 9.77 14.26 -19.97
N VAL A 25 11.07 14.01 -20.05
CA VAL A 25 12.12 15.05 -19.98
C VAL A 25 11.97 16.08 -21.10
N GLU A 26 11.75 15.65 -22.34
CA GLU A 26 11.51 16.54 -23.49
C GLU A 26 10.28 17.44 -23.27
N LYS A 27 9.15 16.85 -22.83
CA LYS A 27 7.91 17.59 -22.50
C LYS A 27 8.15 18.63 -21.40
N VAL A 28 8.92 18.28 -20.39
CA VAL A 28 9.24 19.15 -19.25
C VAL A 28 10.20 20.28 -19.67
N LEU A 29 11.21 19.99 -20.51
CA LEU A 29 12.13 21.00 -21.02
C LEU A 29 11.47 22.01 -21.96
N ALA A 30 10.44 21.60 -22.70
CA ALA A 30 9.67 22.50 -23.56
C ALA A 30 8.76 23.49 -22.79
N ARG A 31 8.54 23.26 -21.49
CA ARG A 31 7.69 24.11 -20.65
C ARG A 31 8.51 25.16 -19.89
N PRO A 32 8.04 26.43 -19.76
CA PRO A 32 8.68 27.43 -18.91
C PRO A 32 8.60 27.04 -17.42
N TRP A 33 9.74 26.85 -16.76
CA TRP A 33 9.79 26.42 -15.35
C TRP A 33 9.46 27.52 -14.36
N CYS A 34 9.48 28.77 -14.81
CA CYS A 34 9.08 29.93 -14.01
C CYS A 34 7.56 30.12 -13.90
N ARG A 35 6.76 29.21 -14.43
CA ARG A 35 5.29 29.26 -14.39
C ARG A 35 4.71 28.10 -13.57
N TYR A 36 3.68 28.41 -12.81
CA TYR A 36 2.93 27.38 -12.09
C TYR A 36 2.37 26.31 -13.04
N PRO A 37 2.20 25.06 -12.57
CA PRO A 37 1.45 24.06 -13.31
C PRO A 37 -0.04 24.47 -13.42
N ASP A 38 -0.80 23.75 -14.23
CA ASP A 38 -2.24 23.96 -14.31
C ASP A 38 -2.89 23.61 -12.96
N LEU A 39 -3.81 24.45 -12.50
CA LEU A 39 -4.52 24.22 -11.23
C LEU A 39 -5.32 22.91 -11.29
N VAL A 40 -5.90 22.62 -12.45
CA VAL A 40 -6.59 21.36 -12.77
C VAL A 40 -5.80 20.65 -13.86
N PRO A 41 -5.13 19.53 -13.56
CA PRO A 41 -4.28 18.79 -14.52
C PRO A 41 -5.15 17.93 -15.45
N ARG A 42 -5.84 18.54 -16.42
CA ARG A 42 -6.85 17.90 -17.28
C ARG A 42 -6.32 16.67 -18.01
N ASP A 43 -5.13 16.77 -18.63
CA ASP A 43 -4.51 15.65 -19.34
C ASP A 43 -4.36 14.40 -18.43
N LEU A 44 -3.95 14.62 -17.17
CA LEU A 44 -3.78 13.55 -16.20
C LEU A 44 -5.13 13.00 -15.74
N LEU A 45 -6.12 13.86 -15.47
CA LEU A 45 -7.46 13.43 -15.05
C LEU A 45 -8.14 12.59 -16.14
N GLU A 46 -8.04 12.99 -17.40
CA GLU A 46 -8.56 12.23 -18.53
C GLU A 46 -7.84 10.89 -18.74
N ALA A 47 -6.51 10.87 -18.55
CA ALA A 47 -5.74 9.63 -18.62
C ALA A 47 -6.10 8.67 -17.48
N LEU A 48 -6.29 9.18 -16.26
CA LEU A 48 -6.75 8.42 -15.11
C LEU A 48 -8.19 7.90 -15.28
N ALA A 49 -9.08 8.72 -15.84
CA ALA A 49 -10.46 8.32 -16.13
C ALA A 49 -10.50 7.12 -17.10
N ARG A 50 -9.72 7.19 -18.20
CA ARG A 50 -9.58 6.06 -19.14
C ARG A 50 -8.96 4.81 -18.49
N HIS A 51 -8.01 5.01 -17.58
CA HIS A 51 -7.31 3.91 -16.90
C HIS A 51 -8.19 3.22 -15.85
N SER A 52 -8.88 4.01 -15.03
CA SER A 52 -9.69 3.51 -13.93
C SER A 52 -11.11 3.10 -14.32
N GLY A 53 -11.59 3.56 -15.49
CA GLY A 53 -13.00 3.44 -15.90
C GLY A 53 -13.94 4.36 -15.11
N TRP A 54 -13.40 5.35 -14.37
CA TRP A 54 -14.18 6.31 -13.60
C TRP A 54 -14.23 7.68 -14.28
N ARG A 55 -15.21 8.51 -13.90
CA ARG A 55 -15.41 9.85 -14.50
C ARG A 55 -14.38 10.87 -13.97
N PRO A 56 -13.89 11.80 -14.80
CA PRO A 56 -12.85 12.76 -14.38
C PRO A 56 -13.25 13.63 -13.19
N GLU A 57 -14.54 14.00 -13.06
CA GLU A 57 -15.07 14.81 -11.96
C GLU A 57 -15.07 14.06 -10.62
N GLY A 58 -14.96 12.75 -10.66
CA GLY A 58 -14.83 11.86 -9.51
C GLY A 58 -13.38 11.51 -9.17
N ILE A 59 -12.39 12.25 -9.70
CA ILE A 59 -10.95 11.99 -9.50
C ILE A 59 -10.28 13.21 -8.88
N LEU A 60 -9.54 12.99 -7.77
CA LEU A 60 -8.67 14.00 -7.19
C LEU A 60 -7.24 13.48 -7.17
N VAL A 61 -6.29 14.25 -7.74
CA VAL A 61 -4.87 13.91 -7.75
C VAL A 61 -4.12 14.56 -6.60
N GLY A 62 -3.15 13.84 -6.05
CA GLY A 62 -2.33 14.27 -4.92
C GLY A 62 -0.85 13.96 -5.09
N ASN A 63 -0.02 14.57 -4.26
CA ASN A 63 1.41 14.31 -4.14
C ASN A 63 1.66 12.96 -3.41
N GLY A 64 1.32 11.87 -4.09
CA GLY A 64 1.13 10.53 -3.55
C GLY A 64 -0.25 10.35 -2.93
N SER A 65 -0.69 9.09 -2.74
CA SER A 65 -1.95 8.80 -2.04
C SER A 65 -1.96 9.34 -0.60
N ASN A 66 -0.81 9.59 0.00
CA ASN A 66 -0.70 10.17 1.35
C ASN A 66 -1.37 11.55 1.42
N GLU A 67 -1.18 12.42 0.43
CA GLU A 67 -1.84 13.72 0.40
C GLU A 67 -3.35 13.57 0.17
N ALA A 68 -3.78 12.61 -0.66
CA ALA A 68 -5.20 12.33 -0.86
C ALA A 68 -5.87 11.85 0.44
N ILE A 69 -5.18 10.98 1.21
CA ILE A 69 -5.62 10.54 2.55
C ILE A 69 -5.71 11.73 3.50
N GLU A 70 -4.68 12.57 3.53
CA GLU A 70 -4.64 13.75 4.39
C GLU A 70 -5.78 14.72 4.06
N ALA A 71 -5.98 15.05 2.79
CA ALA A 71 -7.05 15.95 2.36
C ALA A 71 -8.44 15.39 2.72
N LEU A 72 -8.66 14.08 2.52
CA LEU A 72 -9.90 13.41 2.91
C LEU A 72 -10.14 13.49 4.42
N LEU A 73 -9.13 13.16 5.23
CA LEU A 73 -9.26 13.20 6.68
C LEU A 73 -9.44 14.62 7.22
N ARG A 74 -8.85 15.63 6.60
CA ARG A 74 -9.04 17.06 6.97
C ARG A 74 -10.50 17.54 6.83
N VAL A 75 -11.27 16.96 5.93
CA VAL A 75 -12.69 17.34 5.75
C VAL A 75 -13.65 16.43 6.51
N THR A 76 -13.16 15.30 7.04
CA THR A 76 -14.02 14.28 7.69
C THR A 76 -13.71 14.08 9.17
N VAL A 77 -12.53 14.49 9.65
CA VAL A 77 -12.05 14.24 11.00
C VAL A 77 -11.76 15.53 11.72
N GLY A 78 -12.30 15.68 12.91
CA GLY A 78 -12.04 16.74 13.87
C GLY A 78 -11.93 16.19 15.30
N PRO A 79 -11.85 17.08 16.32
CA PRO A 79 -11.78 16.65 17.73
C PRO A 79 -12.91 15.69 18.12
N GLY A 80 -12.56 14.51 18.62
CA GLY A 80 -13.49 13.47 19.05
C GLY A 80 -14.11 12.64 17.92
N THR A 81 -13.83 12.93 16.64
CA THR A 81 -14.29 12.09 15.53
C THR A 81 -13.63 10.72 15.56
N LYS A 82 -14.43 9.67 15.49
CA LYS A 82 -13.95 8.29 15.49
C LYS A 82 -13.72 7.78 14.08
N VAL A 83 -12.61 7.05 13.90
CA VAL A 83 -12.23 6.40 12.62
C VAL A 83 -11.97 4.93 12.88
N VAL A 84 -12.70 4.04 12.21
CA VAL A 84 -12.53 2.59 12.33
C VAL A 84 -11.47 2.10 11.34
N VAL A 85 -10.57 1.23 11.82
CA VAL A 85 -9.59 0.51 10.99
C VAL A 85 -9.44 -0.92 11.45
N SER A 86 -9.10 -1.83 10.53
CA SER A 86 -8.58 -3.15 10.88
C SER A 86 -7.08 -3.07 11.17
N GLU A 87 -6.59 -3.71 12.23
CA GLU A 87 -5.19 -3.63 12.67
C GLU A 87 -4.55 -5.03 12.76
N PRO A 88 -3.28 -5.22 12.33
CA PRO A 88 -2.31 -4.20 11.91
C PRO A 88 -2.56 -3.64 10.50
N THR A 89 -2.37 -2.34 10.32
CA THR A 89 -2.49 -1.66 9.01
C THR A 89 -1.52 -0.50 8.87
N PHE A 90 -1.62 0.26 7.78
CA PHE A 90 -0.72 1.37 7.50
C PHE A 90 -0.83 2.49 8.55
N THR A 91 0.28 2.81 9.19
CA THR A 91 0.34 3.70 10.37
C THR A 91 -0.06 5.15 10.09
N LEU A 92 -0.08 5.58 8.82
CA LEU A 92 -0.43 6.95 8.45
C LEU A 92 -1.88 7.30 8.83
N TYR A 93 -2.81 6.35 8.76
CA TYR A 93 -4.21 6.58 9.15
C TYR A 93 -4.30 7.02 10.60
N ALA A 94 -3.64 6.29 11.50
CA ALA A 94 -3.62 6.61 12.93
C ALA A 94 -2.89 7.91 13.22
N LEU A 95 -1.79 8.18 12.52
CA LEU A 95 -1.01 9.41 12.67
C LEU A 95 -1.86 10.64 12.31
N LEU A 96 -2.47 10.64 11.12
CA LEU A 96 -3.28 11.76 10.64
C LEU A 96 -4.53 11.96 11.48
N THR A 97 -5.24 10.87 11.82
CA THR A 97 -6.42 10.95 12.71
C THR A 97 -6.07 11.63 14.05
N ARG A 98 -4.93 11.24 14.67
CA ARG A 98 -4.47 11.86 15.92
C ARG A 98 -4.09 13.34 15.74
N ILE A 99 -3.39 13.71 14.66
CA ILE A 99 -3.02 15.09 14.37
C ILE A 99 -4.26 15.98 14.25
N LEU A 100 -5.35 15.44 13.69
CA LEU A 100 -6.62 16.15 13.53
C LEU A 100 -7.50 16.13 14.79
N GLY A 101 -7.06 15.50 15.87
CA GLY A 101 -7.79 15.39 17.13
C GLY A 101 -8.84 14.29 17.17
N GLY A 102 -8.87 13.41 16.15
CA GLY A 102 -9.76 12.26 16.10
C GLY A 102 -9.24 11.05 16.88
N GLU A 103 -10.07 10.06 17.03
CA GLU A 103 -9.83 8.83 17.78
C GLU A 103 -9.90 7.60 16.87
N MET A 104 -8.94 6.69 17.03
CA MET A 104 -8.90 5.41 16.29
C MET A 104 -9.68 4.32 17.00
N VAL A 105 -10.66 3.73 16.36
CA VAL A 105 -11.33 2.50 16.76
C VAL A 105 -10.68 1.34 16.01
N ARG A 106 -9.95 0.48 16.73
CA ARG A 106 -9.12 -0.58 16.16
C ARG A 106 -9.80 -1.93 16.25
N VAL A 107 -9.96 -2.60 15.12
CA VAL A 107 -10.49 -3.96 15.02
C VAL A 107 -9.36 -4.92 14.69
N PRO A 108 -9.00 -5.84 15.59
CA PRO A 108 -7.92 -6.79 15.32
C PRO A 108 -8.26 -7.71 14.14
N MET A 109 -7.30 -7.89 13.22
CA MET A 109 -7.40 -8.90 12.17
C MET A 109 -7.25 -10.30 12.75
N GLY A 110 -7.99 -11.26 12.20
CA GLY A 110 -7.82 -12.68 12.49
C GLY A 110 -6.56 -13.25 11.83
N LYS A 111 -6.18 -14.48 12.24
CA LYS A 111 -5.13 -15.27 11.60
C LYS A 111 -5.63 -16.67 11.30
N SER A 112 -5.45 -17.18 10.08
CA SER A 112 -5.60 -18.60 9.79
C SER A 112 -4.30 -19.34 10.13
N ALA A 113 -4.42 -20.55 10.66
CA ALA A 113 -3.28 -21.39 11.00
C ALA A 113 -2.88 -22.38 9.89
N GLY A 114 -3.71 -22.50 8.84
CA GLY A 114 -3.49 -23.45 7.73
C GLY A 114 -2.35 -23.00 6.78
N PRO A 115 -1.76 -23.94 6.02
CA PRO A 115 -0.87 -23.61 4.93
C PRO A 115 -1.66 -23.23 3.65
N PRO A 116 -1.44 -22.04 3.07
CA PRO A 116 -0.61 -20.95 3.63
C PRO A 116 -1.32 -20.22 4.76
N ALA A 117 -0.55 -19.81 5.79
CA ALA A 117 -1.06 -18.94 6.83
C ALA A 117 -1.45 -17.58 6.21
N ARG A 118 -2.53 -16.97 6.71
CA ARG A 118 -3.03 -15.67 6.20
C ARG A 118 -3.61 -14.84 7.34
N PHE A 119 -3.44 -13.54 7.28
CA PHE A 119 -4.27 -12.62 8.06
C PHE A 119 -5.64 -12.49 7.41
N LEU A 120 -6.67 -12.28 8.23
CA LEU A 120 -8.06 -12.25 7.78
C LEU A 120 -8.74 -10.98 8.29
N TYR A 121 -9.50 -10.32 7.44
CA TYR A 121 -10.45 -9.30 7.87
C TYR A 121 -11.62 -9.97 8.60
N ASP A 122 -12.14 -9.31 9.61
CA ASP A 122 -13.39 -9.66 10.29
C ASP A 122 -14.39 -8.52 10.03
N VAL A 123 -15.11 -8.61 8.92
CA VAL A 123 -15.99 -7.56 8.43
C VAL A 123 -17.13 -7.33 9.40
N ASP A 124 -17.67 -8.38 10.01
CA ASP A 124 -18.76 -8.27 10.99
C ASP A 124 -18.33 -7.47 12.22
N ARG A 125 -17.11 -7.71 12.72
CA ARG A 125 -16.53 -6.91 13.80
C ARG A 125 -16.23 -5.47 13.41
N VAL A 126 -15.85 -5.22 12.17
CA VAL A 126 -15.67 -3.84 11.65
C VAL A 126 -17.00 -3.11 11.65
N LEU A 127 -18.08 -3.75 11.21
CA LEU A 127 -19.44 -3.20 11.22
C LEU A 127 -19.95 -2.96 12.64
N GLU A 128 -19.75 -3.93 13.54
CA GLU A 128 -20.10 -3.79 14.95
C GLU A 128 -19.37 -2.62 15.60
N ALA A 129 -18.05 -2.51 15.41
CA ALA A 129 -17.23 -1.43 15.93
C ALA A 129 -17.66 -0.06 15.38
N ARG A 130 -18.00 0.03 14.09
CA ARG A 130 -18.50 1.24 13.44
C ARG A 130 -19.83 1.69 14.08
N ARG A 131 -20.80 0.78 14.22
CA ARG A 131 -22.11 1.07 14.84
C ARG A 131 -21.96 1.48 16.30
N ALA A 132 -21.22 0.70 17.09
CA ALA A 132 -21.02 0.96 18.52
C ALA A 132 -20.29 2.27 18.80
N SER A 133 -19.41 2.70 17.89
CA SER A 133 -18.65 3.94 18.02
C SER A 133 -19.29 5.14 17.32
N GLU A 134 -20.32 4.93 16.51
CA GLU A 134 -20.92 5.94 15.62
C GLU A 134 -19.87 6.60 14.71
N ALA A 135 -18.89 5.82 14.26
CA ALA A 135 -17.77 6.34 13.48
C ALA A 135 -18.20 6.74 12.05
N PRO A 136 -17.99 7.99 11.64
CA PRO A 136 -18.37 8.46 10.31
C PRO A 136 -17.40 7.99 9.20
N VAL A 137 -16.25 7.43 9.57
CA VAL A 137 -15.22 6.99 8.60
C VAL A 137 -14.72 5.60 8.96
N THR A 138 -14.73 4.71 7.99
CA THR A 138 -14.07 3.39 8.05
C THR A 138 -13.00 3.33 6.98
N ILE A 139 -11.75 2.97 7.34
CA ILE A 139 -10.65 2.83 6.40
C ILE A 139 -10.21 1.37 6.38
N VAL A 140 -10.19 0.76 5.21
CA VAL A 140 -9.63 -0.56 4.95
C VAL A 140 -8.56 -0.47 3.87
N CYS A 141 -7.45 -1.17 4.06
CA CYS A 141 -6.35 -1.22 3.09
C CYS A 141 -6.40 -2.57 2.36
N SER A 142 -6.62 -2.57 1.05
CA SER A 142 -6.82 -3.82 0.30
C SER A 142 -6.09 -3.77 -1.06
N PRO A 143 -5.00 -4.56 -1.21
CA PRO A 143 -4.30 -5.38 -0.21
C PRO A 143 -3.71 -4.60 0.96
N ASN A 144 -3.82 -5.16 2.16
CA ASN A 144 -3.40 -4.49 3.38
C ASN A 144 -1.88 -4.44 3.54
N ASN A 145 -1.36 -3.31 3.96
CA ASN A 145 0.02 -3.16 4.39
C ASN A 145 0.06 -3.08 5.93
N PRO A 146 0.68 -4.04 6.66
CA PRO A 146 1.75 -4.92 6.16
C PRO A 146 1.38 -6.40 5.94
N THR A 147 0.11 -6.80 6.03
CA THR A 147 -0.27 -8.23 6.00
C THR A 147 -0.39 -8.84 4.61
N GLY A 148 -0.57 -8.03 3.58
CA GLY A 148 -0.78 -8.47 2.20
C GLY A 148 -2.18 -9.02 1.90
N THR A 149 -3.11 -8.96 2.85
CA THR A 149 -4.46 -9.52 2.74
C THR A 149 -5.40 -8.58 1.98
N SER A 150 -6.16 -9.11 1.03
CA SER A 150 -7.23 -8.39 0.34
C SER A 150 -8.58 -8.59 1.02
N LEU A 151 -9.48 -7.62 0.81
CA LEU A 151 -10.93 -7.77 0.98
C LEU A 151 -11.55 -8.16 -0.35
N GLU A 152 -12.57 -9.00 -0.31
CA GLU A 152 -13.38 -9.28 -1.48
C GLU A 152 -14.35 -8.11 -1.77
N PRO A 153 -14.77 -7.92 -3.03
CA PRO A 153 -15.71 -6.85 -3.38
C PRO A 153 -17.02 -6.91 -2.59
N ASP A 154 -17.53 -8.11 -2.30
CA ASP A 154 -18.76 -8.30 -1.53
C ASP A 154 -18.60 -7.79 -0.08
N ASP A 155 -17.43 -7.97 0.52
CA ASP A 155 -17.09 -7.43 1.85
C ASP A 155 -17.08 -5.89 1.83
N VAL A 156 -16.49 -5.29 0.78
CA VAL A 156 -16.51 -3.83 0.60
C VAL A 156 -17.95 -3.32 0.42
N GLU A 157 -18.74 -4.03 -0.37
CA GLU A 157 -20.16 -3.68 -0.58
C GLU A 157 -20.95 -3.75 0.72
N GLN A 158 -20.71 -4.78 1.56
CA GLN A 158 -21.32 -4.90 2.87
C GLN A 158 -20.97 -3.71 3.78
N LEU A 159 -19.69 -3.27 3.79
CA LEU A 159 -19.28 -2.08 4.52
C LEU A 159 -19.98 -0.82 4.02
N CYS A 160 -20.17 -0.67 2.71
CA CYS A 160 -20.84 0.50 2.11
C CYS A 160 -22.34 0.57 2.42
N ARG A 161 -23.01 -0.57 2.53
CA ARG A 161 -24.44 -0.64 2.82
C ARG A 161 -24.79 -0.37 4.30
N ASP A 162 -23.81 -0.40 5.19
CA ASP A 162 -24.01 -0.22 6.62
C ASP A 162 -24.05 1.26 7.03
N GLY A 163 -25.05 2.00 6.55
CA GLY A 163 -25.29 3.40 6.89
C GLY A 163 -24.52 4.41 6.04
N ASP A 164 -24.61 5.70 6.41
CA ASP A 164 -24.20 6.84 5.60
C ASP A 164 -22.71 7.25 5.74
N GLY A 165 -21.96 6.62 6.65
CA GLY A 165 -20.54 6.95 6.86
C GLY A 165 -19.67 6.54 5.68
N LEU A 166 -18.55 7.25 5.50
CA LEU A 166 -17.60 6.98 4.43
C LEU A 166 -16.86 5.66 4.63
N VAL A 167 -16.75 4.91 3.55
CA VAL A 167 -15.89 3.72 3.43
C VAL A 167 -14.72 4.06 2.51
N VAL A 168 -13.53 4.02 3.05
CA VAL A 168 -12.29 4.33 2.33
C VAL A 168 -11.52 3.04 2.09
N VAL A 169 -11.35 2.66 0.84
CA VAL A 169 -10.55 1.50 0.43
C VAL A 169 -9.23 1.98 -0.14
N ASP A 170 -8.14 1.75 0.59
CA ASP A 170 -6.79 2.06 0.10
C ASP A 170 -6.28 0.91 -0.76
N GLU A 171 -6.34 1.11 -2.06
CA GLU A 171 -5.93 0.20 -3.12
C GLU A 171 -4.49 0.46 -3.62
N ALA A 172 -3.57 0.88 -2.75
CA ALA A 172 -2.20 1.16 -3.15
C ALA A 172 -1.45 -0.03 -3.77
N TYR A 173 -1.98 -1.24 -3.64
CA TYR A 173 -1.39 -2.48 -4.15
C TYR A 173 -2.36 -3.26 -5.06
N HIS A 174 -3.45 -2.66 -5.54
CA HIS A 174 -4.52 -3.36 -6.26
C HIS A 174 -4.05 -4.05 -7.54
N GLU A 175 -3.02 -3.53 -8.21
CA GLU A 175 -2.51 -4.13 -9.46
C GLU A 175 -1.90 -5.53 -9.24
N PHE A 176 -1.55 -5.89 -7.99
CA PHE A 176 -1.04 -7.20 -7.62
C PHE A 176 -2.14 -8.17 -7.15
N ALA A 177 -3.37 -7.69 -6.98
CA ALA A 177 -4.54 -8.42 -6.50
C ALA A 177 -5.49 -8.79 -7.64
N ALA A 178 -6.43 -9.70 -7.35
CA ALA A 178 -7.40 -10.17 -8.34
C ALA A 178 -8.60 -9.24 -8.52
N ALA A 179 -8.91 -8.39 -7.52
CA ALA A 179 -10.13 -7.60 -7.48
C ALA A 179 -9.88 -6.13 -7.10
N THR A 180 -10.87 -5.29 -7.40
CA THR A 180 -10.88 -3.85 -7.07
C THR A 180 -12.28 -3.42 -6.67
N ALA A 181 -12.37 -2.42 -5.79
CA ALA A 181 -13.63 -1.80 -5.37
C ALA A 181 -14.16 -0.74 -6.36
N VAL A 182 -13.41 -0.37 -7.40
CA VAL A 182 -13.82 0.70 -8.34
C VAL A 182 -15.20 0.48 -8.97
N PRO A 183 -15.60 -0.74 -9.40
CA PRO A 183 -16.94 -0.97 -9.94
C PRO A 183 -18.08 -0.67 -8.96
N LEU A 184 -17.80 -0.67 -7.64
CA LEU A 184 -18.80 -0.39 -6.61
C LEU A 184 -19.11 1.11 -6.48
N LEU A 185 -18.24 2.00 -6.98
CA LEU A 185 -18.43 3.45 -6.93
C LEU A 185 -19.73 3.92 -7.61
N GLU A 186 -20.21 3.21 -8.64
CA GLU A 186 -21.47 3.54 -9.30
C GLU A 186 -22.70 3.33 -8.41
N ARG A 187 -22.61 2.44 -7.44
CA ARG A 187 -23.73 2.05 -6.57
C ARG A 187 -23.63 2.59 -5.15
N HIS A 188 -22.44 3.01 -4.75
CA HIS A 188 -22.15 3.43 -3.38
C HIS A 188 -21.51 4.82 -3.34
N PRO A 189 -22.31 5.89 -3.23
CA PRO A 189 -21.81 7.27 -3.23
C PRO A 189 -20.95 7.60 -2.01
N ASN A 190 -20.98 6.78 -0.95
CA ASN A 190 -20.16 6.88 0.24
C ASN A 190 -18.82 6.11 0.16
N LEU A 191 -18.51 5.49 -1.00
CA LEU A 191 -17.24 4.80 -1.23
C LEU A 191 -16.17 5.77 -1.76
N VAL A 192 -14.97 5.63 -1.21
CA VAL A 192 -13.74 6.30 -1.67
C VAL A 192 -12.69 5.26 -1.94
N VAL A 193 -12.06 5.28 -3.11
CA VAL A 193 -10.94 4.40 -3.46
C VAL A 193 -9.68 5.22 -3.63
N LEU A 194 -8.59 4.82 -2.97
CA LEU A 194 -7.28 5.47 -3.06
C LEU A 194 -6.32 4.63 -3.89
N ARG A 195 -5.53 5.26 -4.74
CA ARG A 195 -4.53 4.60 -5.58
C ARG A 195 -3.23 5.40 -5.67
N THR A 196 -2.14 4.74 -6.05
CA THR A 196 -0.82 5.36 -6.11
C THR A 196 -0.02 4.87 -7.32
N PHE A 197 0.82 5.74 -7.86
CA PHE A 197 1.85 5.37 -8.85
C PHE A 197 3.14 4.85 -8.22
N SER A 198 3.23 4.82 -6.88
CA SER A 198 4.47 4.49 -6.18
C SER A 198 4.85 3.01 -6.22
N LYS A 199 3.93 2.10 -6.62
CA LYS A 199 4.12 0.66 -6.53
C LYS A 199 4.20 0.03 -7.92
N ALA A 200 3.11 -0.45 -8.46
CA ALA A 200 3.08 -1.07 -9.79
C ALA A 200 3.57 -0.15 -10.91
N MET A 201 3.26 1.13 -10.81
CA MET A 201 3.59 2.13 -11.84
C MET A 201 5.03 2.69 -11.77
N SER A 202 5.90 2.16 -10.90
CA SER A 202 7.34 2.49 -10.83
C SER A 202 7.69 3.97 -10.59
N LEU A 203 6.77 4.78 -10.07
CA LEU A 203 6.97 6.22 -9.85
C LEU A 203 7.07 6.61 -8.36
N ALA A 204 7.62 5.75 -7.51
CA ALA A 204 7.74 6.02 -6.08
C ALA A 204 8.43 7.36 -5.77
N GLY A 205 9.48 7.69 -6.50
CA GLY A 205 10.25 8.95 -6.36
C GLY A 205 9.52 10.20 -6.85
N LEU A 206 8.52 10.05 -7.73
CA LEU A 206 7.80 11.18 -8.34
C LEU A 206 6.52 11.57 -7.62
N ARG A 207 6.13 10.82 -6.60
CA ARG A 207 5.04 11.16 -5.68
C ARG A 207 3.71 11.47 -6.38
N VAL A 208 3.12 10.52 -7.08
CA VAL A 208 1.77 10.65 -7.66
C VAL A 208 0.84 9.63 -7.03
N GLY A 209 -0.35 10.09 -6.65
CA GLY A 209 -1.46 9.27 -6.20
C GLY A 209 -2.78 9.96 -6.49
N TYR A 210 -3.87 9.26 -6.31
CA TYR A 210 -5.19 9.79 -6.60
C TYR A 210 -6.27 9.11 -5.76
N LEU A 211 -7.40 9.80 -5.67
CA LEU A 211 -8.63 9.37 -5.04
C LEU A 211 -9.71 9.26 -6.12
N LEU A 212 -10.52 8.23 -6.04
CA LEU A 212 -11.73 8.01 -6.83
C LEU A 212 -12.93 8.01 -5.87
N ALA A 213 -13.94 8.82 -6.15
CA ALA A 213 -15.17 8.89 -5.36
C ALA A 213 -16.31 9.50 -6.18
N SER A 214 -17.47 9.69 -5.56
CA SER A 214 -18.51 10.51 -6.17
C SER A 214 -18.02 11.96 -6.38
N PRO A 215 -18.49 12.68 -7.41
CA PRO A 215 -18.12 14.08 -7.63
C PRO A 215 -18.42 15.00 -6.44
N GLU A 216 -19.42 14.65 -5.64
CA GLU A 216 -19.78 15.38 -4.41
C GLU A 216 -18.67 15.28 -3.37
N ILE A 217 -18.16 14.08 -3.11
CA ILE A 217 -17.04 13.85 -2.18
C ILE A 217 -15.78 14.55 -2.70
N VAL A 218 -15.47 14.41 -3.99
CA VAL A 218 -14.28 15.05 -4.59
C VAL A 218 -14.32 16.57 -4.38
N ARG A 219 -15.47 17.22 -4.62
CA ARG A 219 -15.63 18.67 -4.40
C ARG A 219 -15.36 19.08 -2.95
N GLU A 220 -15.77 18.27 -1.97
CA GLU A 220 -15.50 18.57 -0.55
C GLU A 220 -14.02 18.36 -0.21
N VAL A 221 -13.41 17.26 -0.67
CA VAL A 221 -12.00 16.96 -0.42
C VAL A 221 -11.08 17.98 -1.11
N GLU A 222 -11.46 18.48 -2.29
CA GLU A 222 -10.69 19.49 -3.02
C GLU A 222 -10.51 20.80 -2.22
N LYS A 223 -11.45 21.15 -1.36
CA LYS A 223 -11.34 22.34 -0.48
C LYS A 223 -10.17 22.27 0.52
N ALA A 224 -9.75 21.04 0.89
CA ALA A 224 -8.62 20.82 1.80
C ALA A 224 -7.29 20.61 1.06
N ARG A 225 -7.31 20.46 -0.26
CA ARG A 225 -6.12 20.30 -1.07
C ARG A 225 -5.44 21.65 -1.31
N LEU A 226 -4.11 21.69 -1.18
CA LEU A 226 -3.36 22.90 -1.51
C LEU A 226 -3.37 23.16 -3.03
N PRO A 227 -3.45 24.42 -3.46
CA PRO A 227 -3.36 24.77 -4.89
C PRO A 227 -1.98 24.40 -5.43
N TYR A 228 -1.94 23.94 -6.70
CA TYR A 228 -0.69 23.55 -7.39
C TYR A 228 0.11 22.44 -6.68
N ASN A 229 -0.57 21.57 -5.95
CA ASN A 229 0.02 20.52 -5.12
C ASN A 229 0.91 19.53 -5.89
N LEU A 230 0.59 19.26 -7.16
CA LEU A 230 1.33 18.32 -7.99
C LEU A 230 2.12 19.08 -9.06
N ASN A 231 3.45 18.95 -9.02
CA ASN A 231 4.33 19.59 -10.00
C ASN A 231 4.15 19.00 -11.42
N PHE A 232 4.44 19.77 -12.44
CA PHE A 232 4.22 19.39 -13.84
C PHE A 232 5.11 18.23 -14.32
N PHE A 233 6.27 17.99 -13.70
CA PHE A 233 7.12 16.84 -14.01
C PHE A 233 6.42 15.54 -13.61
N SER A 234 5.90 15.50 -12.39
CA SER A 234 5.14 14.35 -11.88
C SER A 234 3.86 14.10 -12.68
N GLN A 235 3.15 15.17 -13.10
CA GLN A 235 1.99 15.05 -13.98
C GLN A 235 2.35 14.41 -15.32
N ALA A 236 3.40 14.89 -15.98
CA ALA A 236 3.88 14.36 -17.26
C ALA A 236 4.32 12.89 -17.15
N ALA A 237 5.02 12.56 -16.06
CA ALA A 237 5.48 11.20 -15.81
C ALA A 237 4.33 10.23 -15.53
N ALA A 238 3.29 10.66 -14.81
CA ALA A 238 2.11 9.84 -14.57
C ALA A 238 1.35 9.54 -15.88
N VAL A 239 1.18 10.52 -16.76
CA VAL A 239 0.60 10.30 -18.09
C VAL A 239 1.43 9.30 -18.89
N ALA A 240 2.76 9.48 -18.93
CA ALA A 240 3.65 8.56 -19.65
C ALA A 240 3.62 7.13 -19.07
N ALA A 241 3.49 6.97 -17.73
CA ALA A 241 3.35 5.65 -17.13
C ALA A 241 2.03 4.97 -17.53
N LEU A 242 0.92 5.72 -17.65
CA LEU A 242 -0.35 5.19 -18.11
C LEU A 242 -0.32 4.79 -19.60
N GLU A 243 0.50 5.45 -20.41
CA GLU A 243 0.76 5.05 -21.80
C GLU A 243 1.55 3.73 -21.88
N GLU A 244 2.40 3.45 -20.91
CA GLU A 244 3.22 2.22 -20.81
C GLU A 244 2.53 1.10 -19.97
N LYS A 245 1.23 1.18 -19.76
CA LYS A 245 0.49 0.27 -18.88
C LYS A 245 0.74 -1.21 -19.14
N ASP A 246 0.89 -1.61 -20.41
CA ASP A 246 1.08 -3.02 -20.78
C ASP A 246 2.47 -3.53 -20.37
N ALA A 247 3.51 -2.70 -20.52
CA ALA A 247 4.87 -3.02 -20.07
C ALA A 247 4.93 -3.10 -18.52
N LEU A 248 4.23 -2.19 -17.84
CA LEU A 248 4.15 -2.18 -16.37
C LEU A 248 3.33 -3.36 -15.85
N ALA A 249 2.22 -3.73 -16.52
CA ALA A 249 1.46 -4.93 -16.20
C ALA A 249 2.28 -6.23 -16.35
N ALA A 250 3.14 -6.32 -17.38
CA ALA A 250 4.07 -7.43 -17.52
C ALA A 250 5.04 -7.53 -16.33
N ASN A 251 5.50 -6.41 -15.79
CA ASN A 251 6.33 -6.39 -14.58
C ASN A 251 5.53 -6.84 -13.33
N VAL A 252 4.26 -6.42 -13.22
CA VAL A 252 3.38 -6.88 -12.15
C VAL A 252 3.23 -8.40 -12.19
N HIS A 253 2.95 -8.99 -13.36
CA HIS A 253 2.84 -10.45 -13.50
C HIS A 253 4.13 -11.17 -13.10
N ARG A 254 5.31 -10.61 -13.44
CA ARG A 254 6.61 -11.17 -13.00
C ARG A 254 6.75 -11.12 -11.48
N LEU A 255 6.36 -10.00 -10.83
CA LEU A 255 6.41 -9.88 -9.37
C LEU A 255 5.47 -10.85 -8.68
N VAL A 256 4.26 -11.05 -9.22
CA VAL A 256 3.31 -12.05 -8.69
C VAL A 256 3.90 -13.45 -8.79
N ALA A 257 4.46 -13.82 -9.94
CA ALA A 257 5.12 -15.13 -10.13
C ALA A 257 6.31 -15.32 -9.17
N GLU A 258 7.14 -14.28 -9.00
CA GLU A 258 8.27 -14.32 -8.05
C GLU A 258 7.79 -14.41 -6.59
N ARG A 259 6.72 -13.72 -6.23
CA ARG A 259 6.10 -13.85 -4.90
C ARG A 259 5.74 -15.30 -4.60
N GLU A 260 4.99 -15.94 -5.51
CA GLU A 260 4.58 -17.33 -5.33
C GLU A 260 5.80 -18.28 -5.26
N ARG A 261 6.82 -18.05 -6.10
CA ARG A 261 8.06 -18.83 -6.06
C ARG A 261 8.77 -18.72 -4.72
N VAL A 262 8.89 -17.50 -4.18
CA VAL A 262 9.55 -17.26 -2.89
C VAL A 262 8.76 -17.84 -1.73
N LEU A 263 7.43 -17.65 -1.73
CA LEU A 263 6.54 -18.20 -0.69
C LEU A 263 6.60 -19.74 -0.65
N ALA A 264 6.62 -20.39 -1.82
CA ALA A 264 6.80 -21.85 -1.89
C ALA A 264 8.15 -22.29 -1.27
N ARG A 265 9.25 -21.60 -1.60
CA ARG A 265 10.58 -21.89 -1.05
C ARG A 265 10.67 -21.66 0.47
N LEU A 266 9.94 -20.68 0.99
CA LEU A 266 9.88 -20.38 2.44
C LEU A 266 9.12 -21.46 3.22
N GLY A 267 8.22 -22.21 2.58
CA GLY A 267 7.56 -23.37 3.19
C GLY A 267 8.52 -24.45 3.68
N ASP A 268 9.69 -24.56 3.05
CA ASP A 268 10.73 -25.54 3.39
C ASP A 268 11.79 -24.99 4.34
N VAL A 269 11.70 -23.71 4.77
CA VAL A 269 12.69 -23.07 5.67
C VAL A 269 12.29 -23.29 7.13
N PRO A 270 13.05 -24.11 7.90
CA PRO A 270 12.76 -24.35 9.31
C PRO A 270 12.84 -23.05 10.14
N GLY A 271 11.93 -22.90 11.10
CA GLY A 271 11.93 -21.75 12.01
C GLY A 271 11.30 -20.47 11.45
N VAL A 272 10.68 -20.55 10.26
CA VAL A 272 9.96 -19.44 9.62
C VAL A 272 8.54 -19.88 9.24
N ARG A 273 7.60 -18.96 9.42
CA ARG A 273 6.25 -19.03 8.81
C ARG A 273 6.09 -17.87 7.85
N ALA A 274 5.83 -18.16 6.59
CA ALA A 274 5.45 -17.16 5.60
C ALA A 274 3.94 -17.00 5.55
N TYR A 275 3.47 -15.77 5.36
CA TYR A 275 2.05 -15.44 5.19
C TYR A 275 1.74 -15.21 3.72
N ALA A 276 0.65 -15.78 3.24
CA ALA A 276 0.14 -15.51 1.88
C ALA A 276 -0.18 -14.03 1.72
N SER A 277 0.05 -13.52 0.51
CA SER A 277 -0.10 -12.10 0.21
C SER A 277 -0.64 -11.89 -1.19
N ASP A 278 -1.45 -10.84 -1.36
CA ASP A 278 -1.96 -10.36 -2.64
C ASP A 278 -1.26 -9.06 -3.08
N ALA A 279 -0.15 -8.67 -2.40
CA ALA A 279 0.63 -7.46 -2.68
C ALA A 279 2.01 -7.81 -3.28
N ASN A 280 2.84 -6.78 -3.55
CA ASN A 280 4.25 -6.96 -3.93
C ASN A 280 5.20 -7.15 -2.74
N PHE A 281 4.71 -7.65 -1.64
CA PHE A 281 5.45 -7.98 -0.43
C PHE A 281 4.71 -9.09 0.33
N PHE A 282 5.36 -9.69 1.31
CA PHE A 282 4.78 -10.67 2.23
C PHE A 282 5.41 -10.53 3.62
N LEU A 283 4.75 -11.13 4.62
CA LEU A 283 5.29 -11.26 5.97
C LEU A 283 5.98 -12.62 6.14
N ILE A 284 7.10 -12.59 6.89
CA ILE A 284 7.67 -13.77 7.51
C ILE A 284 7.64 -13.60 9.03
N GLU A 285 7.27 -14.66 9.73
CA GLU A 285 7.31 -14.75 11.20
C GLU A 285 8.48 -15.64 11.61
N CYS A 286 9.37 -15.12 12.45
CA CYS A 286 10.47 -15.87 13.02
C CYS A 286 9.97 -16.71 14.21
N LEU A 287 9.89 -18.03 14.06
CA LEU A 287 9.31 -18.92 15.07
C LEU A 287 10.30 -19.23 16.19
N SER A 288 11.59 -19.39 15.86
CA SER A 288 12.63 -19.83 16.80
C SER A 288 13.64 -18.74 17.17
N ALA A 289 13.97 -17.84 16.24
CA ALA A 289 14.96 -16.78 16.43
C ALA A 289 14.32 -15.43 16.80
N ASP A 290 15.09 -14.52 17.41
CA ASP A 290 14.67 -13.12 17.58
C ASP A 290 14.64 -12.41 16.21
N PRO A 291 13.50 -11.82 15.79
CA PRO A 291 13.38 -11.16 14.49
C PRO A 291 14.34 -9.97 14.33
N LYS A 292 14.70 -9.28 15.41
CA LYS A 292 15.67 -8.17 15.37
C LYS A 292 17.10 -8.68 15.12
N ALA A 293 17.46 -9.83 15.72
CA ALA A 293 18.75 -10.49 15.45
C ALA A 293 18.80 -10.98 13.99
N VAL A 294 17.73 -11.61 13.48
CA VAL A 294 17.61 -12.03 12.09
C VAL A 294 17.71 -10.83 11.14
N PHE A 295 16.99 -9.73 11.41
CA PHE A 295 17.09 -8.48 10.64
C PHE A 295 18.52 -7.95 10.59
N ALA A 296 19.20 -7.86 11.75
CA ALA A 296 20.58 -7.37 11.83
C ALA A 296 21.56 -8.29 11.06
N ALA A 297 21.36 -9.61 11.14
CA ALA A 297 22.20 -10.59 10.43
C ALA A 297 22.01 -10.51 8.90
N MET A 298 20.77 -10.31 8.41
CA MET A 298 20.51 -10.08 6.99
C MET A 298 21.12 -8.75 6.52
N LEU A 299 21.01 -7.68 7.31
CA LEU A 299 21.60 -6.39 6.97
C LEU A 299 23.14 -6.47 6.88
N ARG A 300 23.82 -7.22 7.75
CA ARG A 300 25.26 -7.49 7.61
C ARG A 300 25.62 -8.22 6.32
N ARG A 301 24.67 -8.95 5.71
CA ARG A 301 24.76 -9.62 4.41
C ARG A 301 24.22 -8.78 3.26
N GLU A 302 24.12 -7.47 3.48
CA GLU A 302 23.71 -6.50 2.47
C GLU A 302 22.27 -6.68 1.95
N VAL A 303 21.40 -7.37 2.72
CA VAL A 303 19.96 -7.54 2.43
C VAL A 303 19.14 -6.74 3.45
N LEU A 304 18.43 -5.73 2.95
CA LEU A 304 17.61 -4.85 3.77
C LEU A 304 16.11 -5.16 3.57
N VAL A 305 15.49 -5.77 4.58
CA VAL A 305 14.05 -5.98 4.71
C VAL A 305 13.41 -4.93 5.63
N ARG A 306 12.12 -5.03 5.91
CA ARG A 306 11.42 -4.11 6.82
C ARG A 306 11.14 -4.77 8.16
N ASP A 307 11.65 -4.18 9.22
CA ASP A 307 11.24 -4.48 10.60
C ASP A 307 9.82 -3.92 10.83
N VAL A 308 8.88 -4.81 11.18
CA VAL A 308 7.49 -4.49 11.51
C VAL A 308 7.12 -4.99 12.92
N THR A 309 8.11 -5.32 13.75
CA THR A 309 7.90 -5.85 15.10
C THR A 309 7.18 -4.89 16.05
N SER A 310 7.13 -3.60 15.71
CA SER A 310 6.40 -2.58 16.48
C SER A 310 4.91 -2.52 16.17
N TYR A 311 4.44 -3.25 15.16
CA TYR A 311 3.00 -3.32 14.86
C TYR A 311 2.30 -4.33 15.75
N PRO A 312 1.06 -4.08 16.19
CA PRO A 312 0.27 -5.06 16.93
C PRO A 312 0.17 -6.39 16.18
N ALA A 313 0.27 -7.49 16.92
CA ALA A 313 0.24 -8.87 16.42
C ALA A 313 1.35 -9.26 15.42
N LEU A 314 2.39 -8.41 15.26
CA LEU A 314 3.54 -8.64 14.37
C LEU A 314 4.88 -8.62 15.12
N GLU A 315 4.89 -8.83 16.44
CA GLU A 315 6.08 -8.72 17.31
C GLU A 315 7.22 -9.66 16.88
N ARG A 316 6.90 -10.68 16.08
CA ARG A 316 7.88 -11.66 15.55
C ARG A 316 8.04 -11.60 14.03
N CYS A 317 7.49 -10.55 13.37
CA CYS A 317 7.41 -10.50 11.92
C CYS A 317 8.39 -9.50 11.29
N LEU A 318 8.87 -9.86 10.10
CA LEU A 318 9.55 -8.98 9.17
C LEU A 318 8.74 -8.93 7.87
N ARG A 319 8.69 -7.77 7.20
CA ARG A 319 8.04 -7.63 5.89
C ARG A 319 9.12 -7.60 4.81
N VAL A 320 8.92 -8.42 3.79
CA VAL A 320 9.82 -8.58 2.65
C VAL A 320 9.13 -8.10 1.38
N THR A 321 9.73 -7.15 0.69
CA THR A 321 9.27 -6.73 -0.65
C THR A 321 9.75 -7.75 -1.67
N VAL A 322 8.92 -8.08 -2.65
CA VAL A 322 9.30 -8.95 -3.77
C VAL A 322 10.18 -8.14 -4.73
N GLY A 323 11.42 -8.56 -4.87
CA GLY A 323 12.41 -7.99 -5.80
C GLY A 323 12.51 -8.76 -7.11
N THR A 324 13.60 -8.55 -7.84
CA THR A 324 14.01 -9.39 -8.97
C THR A 324 14.32 -10.81 -8.49
N ALA A 325 14.40 -11.78 -9.41
CA ALA A 325 14.78 -13.16 -9.06
C ALA A 325 16.13 -13.21 -8.30
N ALA A 326 17.12 -12.43 -8.73
CA ALA A 326 18.43 -12.35 -8.09
C ALA A 326 18.36 -11.77 -6.66
N GLU A 327 17.56 -10.71 -6.45
CA GLU A 327 17.35 -10.12 -5.12
C GLU A 327 16.60 -11.08 -4.19
N ASN A 328 15.61 -11.79 -4.72
CA ASN A 328 14.85 -12.78 -3.98
C ASN A 328 15.70 -14.00 -3.59
N ASP A 329 16.58 -14.47 -4.48
CA ASP A 329 17.51 -15.57 -4.18
C ASP A 329 18.57 -15.15 -3.15
N ALA A 330 19.10 -13.93 -3.25
CA ALA A 330 19.97 -13.36 -2.23
C ALA A 330 19.28 -13.25 -0.87
N PHE A 331 18.02 -12.85 -0.85
CA PHE A 331 17.20 -12.82 0.38
C PHE A 331 17.07 -14.22 1.00
N LEU A 332 16.69 -15.24 0.22
CA LEU A 332 16.50 -16.62 0.70
C LEU A 332 17.81 -17.18 1.29
N HIS A 333 18.94 -16.92 0.62
CA HIS A 333 20.25 -17.35 1.10
C HIS A 333 20.63 -16.64 2.41
N ALA A 334 20.48 -15.30 2.46
CA ALA A 334 20.76 -14.50 3.65
C ALA A 334 19.89 -14.88 4.84
N LEU A 335 18.61 -15.17 4.61
CA LEU A 335 17.66 -15.58 5.64
C LEU A 335 18.07 -16.93 6.27
N GLY A 336 18.38 -17.94 5.46
CA GLY A 336 18.80 -19.24 5.96
C GLY A 336 20.03 -19.16 6.88
N THR A 337 21.03 -18.37 6.48
CA THR A 337 22.23 -18.13 7.29
C THR A 337 21.93 -17.31 8.55
N ALA A 338 21.06 -16.28 8.43
CA ALA A 338 20.69 -15.41 9.54
C ALA A 338 19.91 -16.16 10.63
N LEU A 339 19.05 -17.09 10.26
CA LEU A 339 18.32 -17.94 11.21
C LEU A 339 19.24 -18.87 12.00
N THR A 340 20.23 -19.47 11.32
CA THR A 340 21.23 -20.33 11.98
C THR A 340 22.09 -19.53 12.96
N GLU A 341 22.56 -18.35 12.57
CA GLU A 341 23.37 -17.46 13.41
C GLU A 341 22.57 -16.97 14.64
N ALA A 342 21.35 -16.47 14.44
CA ALA A 342 20.49 -15.97 15.50
C ALA A 342 19.99 -17.09 16.45
N GLY A 343 19.86 -18.33 15.95
CA GLY A 343 19.53 -19.50 16.79
C GLY A 343 20.70 -19.97 17.66
N MET A 344 21.94 -19.83 17.19
CA MET A 344 23.13 -20.14 17.97
C MET A 344 23.35 -19.13 19.10
N ASP A 345 23.07 -17.83 18.87
CA ASP A 345 23.20 -16.80 19.90
C ASP A 345 22.23 -17.02 21.07
N VAL A 346 21.02 -17.52 20.80
CA VAL A 346 20.03 -17.87 21.84
C VAL A 346 20.50 -19.07 22.67
N ALA A 347 21.16 -20.05 22.05
CA ALA A 347 21.69 -21.22 22.75
C ALA A 347 22.93 -20.90 23.58
N SER A 348 23.74 -19.94 23.14
CA SER A 348 24.98 -19.53 23.89
C SER A 348 24.73 -18.50 25.01
N GLY A 349 23.60 -17.79 24.97
CA GLY A 349 23.22 -16.81 26.00
C GLY A 349 22.51 -17.38 27.25
N ARG A 350 22.43 -18.72 27.41
CA ARG A 350 21.91 -19.42 28.58
C ARG A 350 23.06 -20.16 29.32
N ALA A 351 24.10 -19.43 29.63
CA ALA A 351 25.12 -19.91 30.57
C ALA A 351 25.33 -18.85 31.68
#